data_d99d5d3528f04bc8a500e074a7a88c87
#
_entry.id   d99d5d3528f04bc8a500e074a7a88c87
#
_cell.length_a   1.000
_cell.length_b   1.000
_cell.length_c   1.000
_cell.angle_alpha   90.00
_cell.angle_beta   90.00
_cell.angle_gamma   90.00
#
_symmetry.space_group_name_H-M   'P 1'
#
loop_
_entity.id
_entity.type
_entity.pdbx_description
1 polymer ?
#
loop_
_entity_poly.entity_id
_entity_poly.type
_entity_poly.pdbx_seq_one_letter_code
_entity_poly.pdbx_strand_id
1 'polypeptide(L)'
;MLRYFSLFIISLVLLSSCEKEQQEINPPVILFKSGEYTANGEYVPIGGKLTFGIVASTGSAPLTNLRVQRVVNGVSITEIDKGMFVTGEGLEQTINAVKSGAEEEIWRFMVMNANRDSAVITRTVLLGEGSAYGPIKHFETVRIGMQDNQDYPHFLNLSNGDTYTETTVVGYESVVDLIGFVYYTGGKMSPTLSCPGYATAAGYYPAIGSWVGPKSTLYDYQAVDDDLVDHEEFTSAINDSLLVNSYNPQSVSGNCKYCYTGKIIPFKTQEGKYGLIRVLYADEVSNGYMDLEIKVQE
;
A
#
# COMPACT_ATOMS: atom_id res chain seq x y z
N MET A 1 -22.00 75.45 10.13
CA MET A 1 -21.66 74.54 9.01
C MET A 1 -20.29 73.82 9.12
N LEU A 2 -19.32 74.36 9.82
CA LEU A 2 -17.96 73.77 9.87
C LEU A 2 -17.83 72.48 10.74
N ARG A 3 -18.72 72.26 11.71
CA ARG A 3 -18.66 71.07 12.61
C ARG A 3 -19.15 69.79 11.99
N TYR A 4 -20.01 69.86 10.99
CA TYR A 4 -20.52 68.64 10.30
C TYR A 4 -19.62 68.19 9.18
N PHE A 5 -18.75 69.04 8.67
CA PHE A 5 -17.79 68.68 7.61
C PHE A 5 -16.65 67.81 8.15
N SER A 6 -16.19 68.06 9.40
CA SER A 6 -15.18 67.28 10.05
C SER A 6 -15.67 65.84 10.39
N LEU A 7 -16.96 65.66 10.73
CA LEU A 7 -17.47 64.31 11.00
C LEU A 7 -17.63 63.44 9.73
N PHE A 8 -17.87 64.08 8.58
CA PHE A 8 -18.02 63.37 7.33
C PHE A 8 -16.66 62.88 6.78
N ILE A 9 -15.57 63.63 7.02
CA ILE A 9 -14.22 63.22 6.63
C ILE A 9 -13.70 62.08 7.50
N ILE A 10 -14.02 62.03 8.79
CA ILE A 10 -13.61 60.94 9.69
C ILE A 10 -14.38 59.64 9.35
N SER A 11 -15.62 59.72 8.89
CA SER A 11 -16.41 58.55 8.46
C SER A 11 -15.89 57.95 7.16
N LEU A 12 -15.30 58.75 6.26
CA LEU A 12 -14.77 58.26 4.98
C LEU A 12 -13.44 57.53 5.13
N VAL A 13 -12.63 57.87 6.15
CA VAL A 13 -11.32 57.23 6.41
C VAL A 13 -11.49 55.85 7.05
N LEU A 14 -12.63 55.57 7.71
CA LEU A 14 -12.88 54.26 8.32
C LEU A 14 -13.41 53.21 7.32
N LEU A 15 -13.72 53.57 6.09
CA LEU A 15 -14.18 52.62 5.06
C LEU A 15 -13.01 52.10 4.16
N SER A 16 -11.81 52.62 4.29
CA SER A 16 -10.65 52.20 3.47
C SER A 16 -9.78 51.15 4.09
N SER A 17 -10.18 50.50 5.19
CA SER A 17 -9.35 49.51 5.87
C SER A 17 -10.06 48.18 5.92
N CYS A 18 -10.05 47.47 4.80
CA CYS A 18 -10.03 46.01 4.73
C CYS A 18 -10.00 45.54 3.25
N GLU A 19 -8.99 45.94 2.51
CA GLU A 19 -8.54 45.02 1.43
C GLU A 19 -7.80 43.88 2.13
N LYS A 20 -8.51 42.79 2.38
CA LYS A 20 -7.83 41.50 2.56
C LYS A 20 -7.04 41.28 1.28
N GLU A 21 -5.70 41.32 1.36
CA GLU A 21 -4.89 40.73 0.29
C GLU A 21 -5.50 39.36 -0.03
N GLN A 22 -6.09 39.24 -1.21
CA GLN A 22 -6.49 37.93 -1.71
C GLN A 22 -5.21 37.12 -1.86
N GLN A 23 -4.93 36.29 -0.88
CA GLN A 23 -3.84 35.35 -0.96
C GLN A 23 -4.10 34.50 -2.21
N GLU A 24 -3.25 34.64 -3.22
CA GLU A 24 -3.35 33.82 -4.44
C GLU A 24 -3.35 32.35 -4.03
N ILE A 25 -4.47 31.69 -4.24
CA ILE A 25 -4.62 30.26 -3.94
C ILE A 25 -4.13 29.52 -5.18
N ASN A 26 -2.91 29.01 -5.12
CA ASN A 26 -2.35 28.17 -6.14
C ASN A 26 -2.67 26.69 -5.80
N PRO A 27 -3.42 25.98 -6.67
CA PRO A 27 -3.66 24.55 -6.47
C PRO A 27 -2.35 23.75 -6.58
N PRO A 28 -2.33 22.50 -6.09
CA PRO A 28 -1.21 21.62 -6.34
C PRO A 28 -1.06 21.33 -7.83
N VAL A 29 0.14 20.94 -8.26
CA VAL A 29 0.40 20.48 -9.62
C VAL A 29 0.93 19.07 -9.55
N ILE A 30 0.48 18.21 -10.47
CA ILE A 30 0.99 16.84 -10.63
C ILE A 30 1.39 16.62 -12.09
N LEU A 31 2.51 15.95 -12.31
CA LEU A 31 3.05 15.63 -13.64
C LEU A 31 3.59 14.21 -13.65
N PHE A 32 3.59 13.58 -14.83
CA PHE A 32 4.34 12.35 -15.02
C PHE A 32 5.82 12.67 -15.20
N LYS A 33 6.66 11.82 -14.61
CA LYS A 33 8.11 11.83 -14.84
C LYS A 33 8.42 11.35 -16.26
N SER A 34 9.49 11.88 -16.83
CA SER A 34 10.12 11.35 -18.04
C SER A 34 11.06 10.20 -17.68
N GLY A 35 11.26 9.26 -18.59
CA GLY A 35 12.15 8.10 -18.42
C GLY A 35 11.48 6.78 -18.78
N GLU A 36 11.96 5.70 -18.21
CA GLU A 36 11.48 4.34 -18.48
C GLU A 36 10.19 4.04 -17.67
N TYR A 37 9.13 4.76 -18.00
CA TYR A 37 7.79 4.58 -17.40
C TYR A 37 6.78 4.17 -18.47
N THR A 38 5.75 3.43 -18.06
CA THR A 38 4.64 3.05 -18.94
C THR A 38 4.08 4.27 -19.65
N ALA A 39 4.08 4.27 -20.99
CA ALA A 39 3.65 5.40 -21.80
C ALA A 39 2.12 5.49 -21.91
N ASN A 40 1.61 6.64 -22.33
CA ASN A 40 0.18 6.77 -22.62
C ASN A 40 -0.18 6.04 -23.92
N GLY A 41 -1.20 5.19 -23.87
CA GLY A 41 -1.61 4.35 -25.01
C GLY A 41 -0.69 3.17 -25.27
N GLU A 42 0.19 2.81 -24.33
CA GLU A 42 1.09 1.67 -24.46
C GLU A 42 0.29 0.35 -24.45
N TYR A 43 0.66 -0.57 -25.32
CA TYR A 43 0.14 -1.93 -25.36
C TYR A 43 0.98 -2.83 -24.45
N VAL A 44 0.36 -3.34 -23.40
CA VAL A 44 1.03 -4.20 -22.42
C VAL A 44 0.25 -5.51 -22.31
N PRO A 45 0.90 -6.68 -22.46
CA PRO A 45 0.24 -7.98 -22.33
C PRO A 45 -0.34 -8.17 -20.91
N ILE A 46 -1.36 -9.01 -20.79
CA ILE A 46 -1.90 -9.38 -19.47
C ILE A 46 -0.79 -9.89 -18.54
N GLY A 47 -0.77 -9.44 -17.29
CA GLY A 47 0.30 -9.77 -16.33
C GLY A 47 1.56 -8.90 -16.49
N GLY A 48 1.64 -8.06 -17.53
CA GLY A 48 2.78 -7.18 -17.75
C GLY A 48 2.92 -6.10 -16.69
N LYS A 49 4.16 -5.78 -16.32
CA LYS A 49 4.46 -4.77 -15.32
C LYS A 49 4.15 -3.37 -15.84
N LEU A 50 3.41 -2.59 -15.06
CA LEU A 50 3.18 -1.18 -15.24
C LEU A 50 4.01 -0.40 -14.23
N THR A 51 4.69 0.64 -14.70
CA THR A 51 5.48 1.51 -13.82
C THR A 51 5.15 2.97 -14.15
N PHE A 52 4.66 3.72 -13.17
CA PHE A 52 4.30 5.13 -13.31
C PHE A 52 5.16 5.97 -12.37
N GLY A 53 5.88 6.94 -12.90
CA GLY A 53 6.58 7.96 -12.12
C GLY A 53 5.76 9.24 -12.07
N ILE A 54 5.55 9.81 -10.90
CA ILE A 54 4.88 11.09 -10.71
C ILE A 54 5.73 12.03 -9.88
N VAL A 55 5.59 13.33 -10.16
CA VAL A 55 6.04 14.42 -9.31
C VAL A 55 4.86 15.36 -9.06
N ALA A 56 4.78 15.90 -7.85
CA ALA A 56 3.73 16.86 -7.50
C ALA A 56 4.28 17.97 -6.61
N SER A 57 3.85 19.21 -6.88
CA SER A 57 4.11 20.36 -6.03
C SER A 57 2.91 20.68 -5.13
N THR A 58 3.18 21.32 -4.00
CA THR A 58 2.18 21.58 -2.95
C THR A 58 1.17 22.67 -3.30
N GLY A 59 1.53 23.61 -4.19
CA GLY A 59 0.78 24.84 -4.35
C GLY A 59 0.87 25.73 -3.10
N SER A 60 -0.25 26.36 -2.70
CA SER A 60 -0.31 27.28 -1.54
C SER A 60 -0.44 26.56 -0.19
N ALA A 61 -0.55 25.23 -0.15
CA ALA A 61 -0.73 24.44 1.07
C ALA A 61 -0.10 23.06 0.96
N PRO A 62 0.32 22.42 2.07
CA PRO A 62 0.91 21.07 2.07
C PRO A 62 0.02 20.04 1.38
N LEU A 63 0.62 19.07 0.66
CA LEU A 63 -0.14 17.91 0.16
C LEU A 63 -0.58 17.04 1.33
N THR A 64 -1.84 16.63 1.30
CA THR A 64 -2.49 15.83 2.36
C THR A 64 -2.95 14.47 1.90
N ASN A 65 -3.07 14.26 0.59
CA ASN A 65 -3.53 12.99 0.05
C ASN A 65 -2.94 12.69 -1.34
N LEU A 66 -2.60 11.43 -1.57
CA LEU A 66 -2.36 10.83 -2.88
C LEU A 66 -3.36 9.71 -3.09
N ARG A 67 -4.14 9.79 -4.16
CA ARG A 67 -5.03 8.71 -4.60
C ARG A 67 -4.66 8.25 -6.00
N VAL A 68 -4.52 6.94 -6.17
CA VAL A 68 -4.32 6.31 -7.48
C VAL A 68 -5.48 5.36 -7.72
N GLN A 69 -6.11 5.49 -8.86
CA GLN A 69 -7.24 4.67 -9.28
C GLN A 69 -6.99 4.08 -10.65
N ARG A 70 -7.37 2.82 -10.81
CA ARG A 70 -7.51 2.15 -12.10
C ARG A 70 -9.00 2.15 -12.48
N VAL A 71 -9.33 2.67 -13.65
CA VAL A 71 -10.69 2.67 -14.18
C VAL A 71 -10.78 1.65 -15.30
N VAL A 72 -11.65 0.67 -15.14
CA VAL A 72 -11.91 -0.41 -16.10
C VAL A 72 -13.42 -0.45 -16.38
N ASN A 73 -13.82 -0.37 -17.62
CA ASN A 73 -15.24 -0.39 -18.04
C ASN A 73 -16.10 0.62 -17.24
N GLY A 74 -15.54 1.79 -16.92
CA GLY A 74 -16.22 2.83 -16.16
C GLY A 74 -16.25 2.61 -14.63
N VAL A 75 -15.76 1.48 -14.14
CA VAL A 75 -15.65 1.18 -12.71
C VAL A 75 -14.28 1.63 -12.19
N SER A 76 -14.27 2.46 -11.13
CA SER A 76 -13.03 2.91 -10.49
C SER A 76 -12.62 1.96 -9.38
N ILE A 77 -11.42 1.41 -9.48
CA ILE A 77 -10.77 0.58 -8.46
C ILE A 77 -9.68 1.44 -7.83
N THR A 78 -9.72 1.62 -6.51
CA THR A 78 -8.71 2.41 -5.80
C THR A 78 -7.51 1.52 -5.46
N GLU A 79 -6.37 1.79 -6.10
CA GLU A 79 -5.11 1.07 -5.89
C GLU A 79 -4.31 1.66 -4.71
N ILE A 80 -4.37 2.97 -4.55
CA ILE A 80 -3.70 3.71 -3.46
C ILE A 80 -4.64 4.81 -2.98
N ASP A 81 -4.85 4.90 -1.67
CA ASP A 81 -5.43 6.07 -1.00
C ASP A 81 -4.61 6.34 0.25
N LYS A 82 -3.67 7.28 0.13
CA LYS A 82 -2.66 7.52 1.15
C LYS A 82 -2.77 8.94 1.69
N GLY A 83 -3.06 9.05 3.00
CA GLY A 83 -2.88 10.29 3.76
C GLY A 83 -1.38 10.60 3.92
N MET A 84 -1.01 11.87 3.82
CA MET A 84 0.37 12.34 3.93
C MET A 84 0.41 13.77 4.45
N PHE A 85 1.58 14.27 4.75
CA PHE A 85 1.81 15.69 5.01
C PHE A 85 3.15 16.09 4.38
N VAL A 86 3.07 16.68 3.18
CA VAL A 86 4.25 17.02 2.39
C VAL A 86 4.31 18.53 2.18
N THR A 87 5.45 19.13 2.55
CA THR A 87 5.76 20.55 2.39
C THR A 87 7.01 20.73 1.53
N GLY A 88 7.30 21.95 1.10
CA GLY A 88 8.57 22.29 0.42
C GLY A 88 8.67 21.71 -0.99
N GLU A 89 9.64 20.85 -1.25
CA GLU A 89 9.98 20.35 -2.59
C GLU A 89 8.86 19.51 -3.25
N GLY A 90 7.83 19.11 -2.48
CA GLY A 90 6.71 18.34 -2.99
C GLY A 90 6.91 16.83 -2.88
N LEU A 91 6.19 16.07 -3.71
CA LEU A 91 6.16 14.62 -3.74
C LEU A 91 6.81 14.09 -5.01
N GLU A 92 7.68 13.11 -4.87
CA GLU A 92 8.12 12.25 -5.97
C GLU A 92 7.84 10.80 -5.61
N GLN A 93 7.17 10.06 -6.51
CA GLN A 93 6.82 8.66 -6.26
C GLN A 93 6.82 7.83 -7.55
N THR A 94 7.29 6.58 -7.43
CA THR A 94 7.11 5.54 -8.44
C THR A 94 6.04 4.56 -7.96
N ILE A 95 5.08 4.24 -8.84
CA ILE A 95 3.96 3.33 -8.58
C ILE A 95 4.10 2.14 -9.52
N ASN A 96 4.12 0.93 -8.96
CA ASN A 96 4.15 -0.32 -9.69
C ASN A 96 2.79 -1.00 -9.63
N ALA A 97 2.34 -1.53 -10.76
CA ALA A 97 1.11 -2.28 -10.89
C ALA A 97 1.27 -3.37 -11.96
N VAL A 98 0.21 -4.14 -12.19
CA VAL A 98 0.18 -5.20 -13.20
C VAL A 98 -1.01 -4.97 -14.12
N LYS A 99 -0.81 -5.15 -15.43
CA LYS A 99 -1.86 -5.06 -16.44
C LYS A 99 -2.87 -6.18 -16.26
N SER A 100 -4.14 -5.83 -16.12
CA SER A 100 -5.23 -6.81 -16.10
C SER A 100 -5.61 -7.28 -17.52
N GLY A 101 -6.56 -8.20 -17.60
CA GLY A 101 -7.12 -8.65 -18.88
C GLY A 101 -8.08 -7.66 -19.55
N ALA A 102 -8.28 -6.46 -19.00
CA ALA A 102 -9.14 -5.45 -19.60
C ALA A 102 -8.50 -4.85 -20.86
N GLU A 103 -9.30 -4.65 -21.91
CA GLU A 103 -8.87 -4.05 -23.18
C GLU A 103 -8.22 -2.68 -22.98
N GLU A 104 -8.82 -1.88 -22.10
CA GLU A 104 -8.33 -0.55 -21.73
C GLU A 104 -8.37 -0.36 -20.22
N GLU A 105 -7.33 0.24 -19.66
CA GLU A 105 -7.27 0.72 -18.29
C GLU A 105 -6.90 2.20 -18.29
N ILE A 106 -7.69 3.02 -17.62
CA ILE A 106 -7.35 4.43 -17.38
C ILE A 106 -6.84 4.56 -15.94
N TRP A 107 -5.56 4.84 -15.82
CA TRP A 107 -4.90 5.11 -14.55
C TRP A 107 -5.01 6.59 -14.22
N ARG A 108 -5.65 6.90 -13.10
CA ARG A 108 -5.89 8.26 -12.61
C ARG A 108 -5.07 8.51 -11.35
N PHE A 109 -4.26 9.55 -11.38
CA PHE A 109 -3.41 9.97 -10.26
C PHE A 109 -3.90 11.33 -9.78
N MET A 110 -4.28 11.43 -8.52
CA MET A 110 -4.80 12.64 -7.89
C MET A 110 -3.95 12.98 -6.66
N VAL A 111 -3.56 14.23 -6.54
CA VAL A 111 -3.06 14.80 -5.29
C VAL A 111 -4.02 15.87 -4.78
N MET A 112 -4.13 16.01 -3.46
CA MET A 112 -4.93 17.04 -2.80
C MET A 112 -4.08 17.73 -1.73
N ASN A 113 -4.27 19.03 -1.57
CA ASN A 113 -3.61 19.82 -0.53
C ASN A 113 -4.54 20.07 0.68
N ALA A 114 -4.02 20.72 1.73
CA ALA A 114 -4.76 21.04 2.95
C ALA A 114 -5.93 22.02 2.73
N ASN A 115 -5.90 22.81 1.65
CA ASN A 115 -7.01 23.68 1.25
C ASN A 115 -8.14 22.93 0.52
N ARG A 116 -7.98 21.61 0.29
CA ARG A 116 -8.86 20.75 -0.51
C ARG A 116 -8.81 21.02 -2.02
N ASP A 117 -7.82 21.78 -2.49
CA ASP A 117 -7.57 21.89 -3.92
C ASP A 117 -6.91 20.60 -4.39
N SER A 118 -7.26 20.13 -5.58
CA SER A 118 -6.73 18.90 -6.15
C SER A 118 -6.26 19.08 -7.58
N ALA A 119 -5.30 18.26 -7.97
CA ALA A 119 -4.86 18.12 -9.36
C ALA A 119 -4.91 16.64 -9.74
N VAL A 120 -5.26 16.37 -11.00
CA VAL A 120 -5.43 15.02 -11.54
C VAL A 120 -4.73 14.91 -12.88
N ILE A 121 -4.00 13.81 -13.07
CA ILE A 121 -3.49 13.39 -14.38
C ILE A 121 -3.91 11.95 -14.67
N THR A 122 -3.99 11.60 -15.94
CA THR A 122 -4.39 10.25 -16.37
C THR A 122 -3.42 9.66 -17.37
N ARG A 123 -3.36 8.34 -17.40
CA ARG A 123 -2.62 7.57 -18.40
C ARG A 123 -3.44 6.35 -18.81
N THR A 124 -3.62 6.15 -20.10
CA THR A 124 -4.31 4.98 -20.65
C THR A 124 -3.28 3.90 -20.97
N VAL A 125 -3.62 2.64 -20.63
CA VAL A 125 -2.84 1.45 -20.98
C VAL A 125 -3.77 0.47 -21.70
N LEU A 126 -3.33 -0.05 -22.84
CA LEU A 126 -4.08 -0.94 -23.71
C LEU A 126 -3.61 -2.39 -23.53
N LEU A 127 -4.49 -3.35 -23.79
CA LEU A 127 -4.15 -4.77 -23.77
C LEU A 127 -3.29 -5.13 -24.99
N GLY A 128 -2.07 -5.59 -24.72
CA GLY A 128 -1.17 -6.15 -25.71
C GLY A 128 -1.41 -7.65 -25.97
N GLU A 129 -0.78 -8.18 -27.00
CA GLU A 129 -0.85 -9.60 -27.32
C GLU A 129 -0.06 -10.46 -26.33
N GLY A 130 -0.53 -11.70 -26.12
CA GLY A 130 0.15 -12.69 -25.28
C GLY A 130 -0.09 -12.49 -23.77
N SER A 131 0.77 -13.13 -22.97
CA SER A 131 0.76 -13.06 -21.51
C SER A 131 2.18 -12.87 -20.99
N ALA A 132 2.33 -12.00 -20.00
CA ALA A 132 3.58 -11.72 -19.31
C ALA A 132 3.58 -12.31 -17.88
N TYR A 133 2.65 -13.21 -17.56
CA TYR A 133 2.71 -13.93 -16.29
C TYR A 133 4.02 -14.69 -16.17
N GLY A 134 4.72 -14.40 -15.07
CA GLY A 134 6.07 -14.87 -14.80
C GLY A 134 6.15 -16.08 -13.89
N PRO A 135 7.38 -16.57 -13.63
CA PRO A 135 7.62 -17.64 -12.68
C PRO A 135 7.34 -17.20 -11.24
N ILE A 136 7.14 -18.21 -10.39
CA ILE A 136 6.95 -18.02 -8.96
C ILE A 136 7.99 -18.80 -8.18
N LYS A 137 8.40 -18.26 -7.03
CA LYS A 137 9.08 -19.02 -5.98
C LYS A 137 8.03 -19.71 -5.13
N HIS A 138 8.34 -20.94 -4.73
CA HIS A 138 7.48 -21.74 -3.88
C HIS A 138 8.27 -22.22 -2.65
N PHE A 139 7.83 -21.84 -1.47
CA PHE A 139 8.34 -22.32 -0.19
C PHE A 139 7.30 -23.23 0.42
N GLU A 140 7.55 -24.54 0.40
CA GLU A 140 6.58 -25.57 0.81
C GLU A 140 6.22 -25.50 2.28
N THR A 141 7.17 -25.13 3.14
CA THR A 141 6.92 -24.94 4.57
C THR A 141 7.95 -23.99 5.16
N VAL A 142 7.45 -22.89 5.70
CA VAL A 142 8.24 -21.93 6.49
C VAL A 142 7.60 -21.82 7.86
N ARG A 143 8.37 -22.09 8.91
CA ARG A 143 7.91 -21.98 10.31
C ARG A 143 8.33 -20.66 10.92
N ILE A 144 7.38 -19.97 11.55
CA ILE A 144 7.62 -18.76 12.35
C ILE A 144 6.97 -18.91 13.73
N GLY A 145 7.67 -18.47 14.76
CA GLY A 145 7.16 -18.37 16.13
C GLY A 145 6.23 -17.17 16.31
N MET A 146 5.25 -17.30 17.19
CA MET A 146 4.48 -16.17 17.71
C MET A 146 5.33 -15.36 18.71
N GLN A 147 4.85 -14.20 19.14
CA GLN A 147 5.61 -13.21 19.90
C GLN A 147 6.32 -13.71 21.18
N ASP A 148 5.79 -14.73 21.86
CA ASP A 148 6.39 -15.27 23.09
C ASP A 148 7.09 -16.63 22.84
N ASN A 149 7.19 -17.08 21.60
CA ASN A 149 7.89 -18.33 21.26
C ASN A 149 9.40 -18.11 21.36
N GLN A 150 10.10 -19.06 21.98
CA GLN A 150 11.56 -18.99 22.17
C GLN A 150 12.33 -19.98 21.30
N ASP A 151 11.63 -20.88 20.61
CA ASP A 151 12.23 -21.99 19.87
C ASP A 151 12.34 -21.71 18.36
N TYR A 152 11.46 -20.81 17.81
CA TYR A 152 11.38 -20.56 16.38
C TYR A 152 11.64 -19.08 16.04
N PRO A 153 12.15 -18.80 14.82
CA PRO A 153 12.35 -17.44 14.33
C PRO A 153 11.01 -16.70 14.16
N HIS A 154 11.02 -15.38 14.31
CA HIS A 154 9.81 -14.53 14.29
C HIS A 154 9.66 -13.70 13.02
N PHE A 155 10.77 -13.48 12.29
CA PHE A 155 10.86 -12.55 11.18
C PHE A 155 11.13 -13.32 9.89
N LEU A 156 10.40 -12.99 8.84
CA LEU A 156 10.47 -13.68 7.56
C LEU A 156 10.73 -12.71 6.41
N ASN A 157 11.68 -13.05 5.54
CA ASN A 157 11.88 -12.44 4.24
C ASN A 157 11.11 -13.23 3.19
N LEU A 158 10.04 -12.66 2.63
CA LEU A 158 9.20 -13.31 1.62
C LEU A 158 9.89 -13.51 0.26
N SER A 159 11.01 -12.82 0.02
CA SER A 159 11.70 -12.91 -1.27
C SER A 159 12.53 -14.19 -1.43
N ASN A 160 13.00 -14.77 -0.31
CA ASN A 160 13.89 -15.94 -0.32
C ASN A 160 13.53 -17.03 0.71
N GLY A 161 12.53 -16.77 1.58
CA GLY A 161 12.11 -17.69 2.62
C GLY A 161 13.00 -17.71 3.87
N ASP A 162 14.01 -16.83 3.95
CA ASP A 162 14.88 -16.74 5.13
C ASP A 162 14.12 -16.25 6.35
N THR A 163 14.42 -16.88 7.49
CA THR A 163 13.81 -16.54 8.77
C THR A 163 14.86 -16.09 9.78
N TYR A 164 14.49 -15.16 10.65
CA TYR A 164 15.37 -14.56 11.64
C TYR A 164 14.75 -14.57 13.03
N THR A 165 15.60 -14.81 14.04
CA THR A 165 15.26 -14.56 15.46
C THR A 165 15.50 -13.10 15.79
N GLU A 166 15.15 -12.66 16.99
CA GLU A 166 15.45 -11.30 17.47
C GLU A 166 16.96 -10.98 17.48
N THR A 167 17.80 -11.99 17.62
CA THR A 167 19.27 -11.80 17.63
C THR A 167 19.87 -11.86 16.23
N THR A 168 19.35 -12.69 15.33
CA THR A 168 19.91 -12.87 13.99
C THR A 168 19.37 -11.87 12.97
N VAL A 169 18.30 -11.15 13.28
CA VAL A 169 17.73 -10.09 12.43
C VAL A 169 18.58 -8.83 12.39
N VAL A 170 19.51 -8.65 13.35
CA VAL A 170 20.37 -7.47 13.42
C VAL A 170 21.21 -7.32 12.16
N GLY A 171 21.01 -6.21 11.44
CA GLY A 171 21.62 -5.95 10.13
C GLY A 171 20.80 -6.47 8.94
N TYR A 172 19.66 -7.14 9.19
CA TYR A 172 18.73 -7.66 8.18
C TYR A 172 17.31 -7.04 8.33
N GLU A 173 17.13 -6.02 9.17
CA GLU A 173 15.82 -5.43 9.48
C GLU A 173 15.09 -4.94 8.22
N SER A 174 15.85 -4.41 7.25
CA SER A 174 15.30 -3.86 6.00
C SER A 174 14.80 -4.92 5.01
N VAL A 175 15.08 -6.21 5.24
CA VAL A 175 14.61 -7.30 4.36
C VAL A 175 13.44 -8.09 4.93
N VAL A 176 13.02 -7.79 6.17
CA VAL A 176 11.90 -8.46 6.82
C VAL A 176 10.58 -7.94 6.25
N ASP A 177 9.79 -8.84 5.67
CA ASP A 177 8.50 -8.54 5.05
C ASP A 177 7.31 -8.91 5.95
N LEU A 178 7.50 -9.96 6.80
CA LEU A 178 6.42 -10.57 7.55
C LEU A 178 6.84 -10.90 8.99
N ILE A 179 5.90 -10.71 9.92
CA ILE A 179 5.93 -11.15 11.30
C ILE A 179 4.62 -11.85 11.63
N GLY A 180 4.67 -12.79 12.58
CA GLY A 180 3.48 -13.48 13.12
C GLY A 180 3.28 -13.18 14.60
N PHE A 181 2.02 -13.00 15.02
CA PHE A 181 1.67 -12.91 16.44
C PHE A 181 0.23 -13.33 16.67
N VAL A 182 -0.11 -13.58 17.94
CA VAL A 182 -1.49 -13.84 18.37
C VAL A 182 -1.96 -12.66 19.20
N TYR A 183 -3.17 -12.17 18.92
CA TYR A 183 -3.76 -11.16 19.77
C TYR A 183 -5.27 -11.39 19.99
N TYR A 184 -5.79 -10.87 21.09
CA TYR A 184 -7.19 -11.01 21.43
C TYR A 184 -8.04 -9.97 20.68
N THR A 185 -8.97 -10.44 19.85
CA THR A 185 -9.91 -9.61 19.10
C THR A 185 -11.23 -10.33 18.87
N GLY A 186 -12.35 -9.59 18.89
CA GLY A 186 -13.68 -10.17 18.65
C GLY A 186 -14.06 -11.31 19.62
N GLY A 187 -13.50 -11.33 20.83
CA GLY A 187 -13.76 -12.38 21.83
C GLY A 187 -12.95 -13.66 21.64
N LYS A 188 -11.98 -13.68 20.74
CA LYS A 188 -11.13 -14.83 20.41
C LYS A 188 -9.65 -14.46 20.34
N MET A 189 -8.79 -15.46 20.53
CA MET A 189 -7.38 -15.37 20.16
C MET A 189 -7.27 -15.52 18.65
N SER A 190 -6.54 -14.60 18.01
CA SER A 190 -6.42 -14.53 16.56
C SER A 190 -4.98 -14.69 16.13
N PRO A 191 -4.61 -15.80 15.48
CA PRO A 191 -3.37 -15.88 14.71
C PRO A 191 -3.38 -14.78 13.64
N THR A 192 -2.30 -14.03 13.56
CA THR A 192 -2.24 -12.81 12.78
C THR A 192 -0.92 -12.73 12.03
N LEU A 193 -0.97 -12.44 10.73
CA LEU A 193 0.18 -12.05 9.93
C LEU A 193 0.22 -10.52 9.82
N SER A 194 1.40 -9.95 9.95
CA SER A 194 1.60 -8.51 9.89
C SER A 194 2.94 -8.18 9.22
N CYS A 195 3.19 -6.90 9.00
CA CYS A 195 4.49 -6.43 8.55
C CYS A 195 5.16 -5.53 9.62
N PRO A 196 6.50 -5.43 9.63
CA PRO A 196 7.20 -4.59 10.60
C PRO A 196 6.77 -3.12 10.55
N GLY A 197 6.39 -2.59 9.37
CA GLY A 197 5.92 -1.21 9.17
C GLY A 197 4.52 -0.93 9.69
N TYR A 198 3.78 -1.92 10.18
CA TYR A 198 2.45 -1.71 10.73
C TYR A 198 2.52 -1.13 12.15
N ALA A 199 1.67 -0.14 12.43
CA ALA A 199 1.75 0.68 13.65
C ALA A 199 1.77 -0.10 14.98
N THR A 200 1.17 -1.30 15.04
CA THR A 200 1.13 -2.13 16.24
C THR A 200 2.26 -3.15 16.35
N ALA A 201 3.07 -3.33 15.31
CA ALA A 201 4.13 -4.34 15.26
C ALA A 201 5.11 -4.24 16.44
N ALA A 202 5.54 -3.01 16.77
CA ALA A 202 6.42 -2.75 17.90
C ALA A 202 5.80 -3.09 19.29
N GLY A 203 4.49 -3.22 19.37
CA GLY A 203 3.80 -3.66 20.59
C GLY A 203 3.99 -5.16 20.89
N TYR A 204 4.26 -5.96 19.85
CA TYR A 204 4.53 -7.39 19.95
C TYR A 204 6.03 -7.70 19.90
N TYR A 205 6.79 -6.93 19.13
CA TYR A 205 8.23 -7.04 18.95
C TYR A 205 8.89 -5.68 19.19
N PRO A 206 9.25 -5.35 20.44
CA PRO A 206 9.73 -4.00 20.80
C PRO A 206 10.93 -3.51 20.00
N ALA A 207 11.80 -4.42 19.54
CA ALA A 207 12.96 -4.09 18.71
C ALA A 207 12.57 -3.37 17.40
N ILE A 208 11.41 -3.65 16.83
CA ILE A 208 10.90 -3.01 15.60
C ILE A 208 10.77 -1.49 15.77
N GLY A 209 10.49 -1.01 16.98
CA GLY A 209 10.36 0.43 17.25
C GLY A 209 11.64 1.23 16.99
N SER A 210 12.80 0.58 16.88
CA SER A 210 14.10 1.20 16.56
C SER A 210 14.54 0.97 15.11
N TRP A 211 13.80 0.21 14.31
CA TRP A 211 14.18 -0.08 12.93
C TRP A 211 14.03 1.14 12.03
N VAL A 212 14.97 1.30 11.10
CA VAL A 212 14.94 2.39 10.12
C VAL A 212 14.25 1.90 8.85
N GLY A 213 13.08 2.49 8.55
CA GLY A 213 12.32 2.17 7.35
C GLY A 213 11.81 0.73 7.31
N PRO A 214 11.13 0.24 8.35
CA PRO A 214 10.59 -1.11 8.35
C PRO A 214 9.60 -1.29 7.20
N LYS A 215 9.63 -2.46 6.54
CA LYS A 215 8.82 -2.74 5.35
C LYS A 215 7.33 -2.82 5.65
N SER A 216 6.54 -2.44 4.62
CA SER A 216 5.08 -2.46 4.63
C SER A 216 4.57 -3.47 3.59
N THR A 217 4.30 -4.69 4.02
CA THR A 217 3.55 -5.69 3.24
C THR A 217 2.06 -5.48 3.47
N LEU A 218 1.26 -5.58 2.41
CA LEU A 218 -0.19 -5.42 2.47
C LEU A 218 -0.85 -6.79 2.22
N TYR A 219 -1.78 -7.14 3.07
CA TYR A 219 -2.55 -8.40 3.02
C TYR A 219 -4.00 -8.09 2.66
N ASP A 220 -4.58 -8.86 1.74
CA ASP A 220 -6.01 -8.81 1.43
C ASP A 220 -6.78 -9.61 2.50
N TYR A 221 -7.35 -8.89 3.47
CA TYR A 221 -8.08 -9.51 4.56
C TYR A 221 -9.47 -10.01 4.15
N GLN A 222 -10.10 -9.44 3.12
CA GLN A 222 -11.40 -9.92 2.65
C GLN A 222 -11.29 -11.31 2.03
N ALA A 223 -10.23 -11.58 1.28
CA ALA A 223 -9.99 -12.92 0.74
C ALA A 223 -9.88 -13.98 1.83
N VAL A 224 -9.35 -13.61 3.02
CA VAL A 224 -9.25 -14.49 4.20
C VAL A 224 -10.61 -14.68 4.88
N ASP A 225 -11.36 -13.59 5.06
CA ASP A 225 -12.66 -13.63 5.73
C ASP A 225 -13.68 -14.46 4.93
N ASP A 226 -13.68 -14.31 3.60
CA ASP A 226 -14.64 -14.90 2.67
C ASP A 226 -14.15 -16.19 1.99
N ASP A 227 -12.94 -16.69 2.30
CA ASP A 227 -12.29 -17.87 1.67
C ASP A 227 -12.29 -17.80 0.14
N LEU A 228 -11.86 -16.66 -0.43
CA LEU A 228 -12.01 -16.38 -1.87
C LEU A 228 -10.99 -17.10 -2.76
N VAL A 229 -9.92 -17.65 -2.20
CA VAL A 229 -8.87 -18.35 -2.97
C VAL A 229 -9.04 -19.85 -2.78
N ASP A 230 -9.26 -20.56 -3.88
CA ASP A 230 -9.44 -22.00 -3.87
C ASP A 230 -8.12 -22.76 -3.61
N HIS A 231 -8.20 -23.84 -2.81
CA HIS A 231 -7.04 -24.66 -2.43
C HIS A 231 -6.44 -25.45 -3.59
N GLU A 232 -7.27 -25.91 -4.55
CA GLU A 232 -6.80 -26.65 -5.72
C GLU A 232 -6.10 -25.69 -6.69
N GLU A 233 -6.67 -24.49 -6.88
CA GLU A 233 -6.04 -23.42 -7.67
C GLU A 233 -4.70 -23.02 -7.06
N PHE A 234 -4.64 -22.80 -5.73
CA PHE A 234 -3.36 -22.53 -5.05
C PHE A 234 -2.34 -23.64 -5.30
N THR A 235 -2.74 -24.90 -5.16
CA THR A 235 -1.82 -26.03 -5.31
C THR A 235 -1.30 -26.14 -6.73
N SER A 236 -2.16 -25.96 -7.73
CA SER A 236 -1.85 -26.09 -9.17
C SER A 236 -1.16 -24.87 -9.78
N ALA A 237 -1.10 -23.73 -9.08
CA ALA A 237 -0.49 -22.51 -9.60
C ALA A 237 1.01 -22.71 -9.88
N ILE A 238 1.40 -22.56 -11.15
CA ILE A 238 2.79 -22.71 -11.66
C ILE A 238 3.38 -21.39 -12.14
N ASN A 239 2.58 -20.34 -12.21
CA ASN A 239 2.98 -18.98 -12.54
C ASN A 239 2.22 -17.98 -11.66
N ASP A 240 2.53 -16.70 -11.79
CA ASP A 240 2.01 -15.67 -10.91
C ASP A 240 0.58 -15.18 -11.24
N SER A 241 -0.11 -15.80 -12.21
CA SER A 241 -1.45 -15.37 -12.61
C SER A 241 -2.46 -15.41 -11.45
N LEU A 242 -2.47 -16.49 -10.68
CA LEU A 242 -3.33 -16.62 -9.51
C LEU A 242 -2.96 -15.57 -8.44
N LEU A 243 -1.66 -15.35 -8.19
CA LEU A 243 -1.17 -14.42 -7.18
C LEU A 243 -1.64 -12.98 -7.46
N VAL A 244 -1.56 -12.58 -8.73
CA VAL A 244 -1.98 -11.24 -9.18
C VAL A 244 -3.50 -11.08 -9.14
N ASN A 245 -4.23 -12.11 -9.64
CA ASN A 245 -5.69 -12.00 -9.80
C ASN A 245 -6.45 -12.14 -8.47
N SER A 246 -5.84 -12.79 -7.46
CA SER A 246 -6.47 -12.97 -6.15
C SER A 246 -6.36 -11.77 -5.22
N TYR A 247 -5.51 -10.79 -5.53
CA TYR A 247 -5.27 -9.64 -4.66
C TYR A 247 -6.22 -8.49 -4.98
N ASN A 248 -7.04 -8.09 -3.99
CA ASN A 248 -7.93 -6.94 -4.09
C ASN A 248 -7.36 -5.74 -3.33
N PRO A 249 -6.88 -4.69 -4.00
CA PRO A 249 -6.27 -3.53 -3.35
C PRO A 249 -7.25 -2.68 -2.53
N GLN A 250 -8.57 -2.93 -2.62
CA GLN A 250 -9.57 -2.20 -1.85
C GLN A 250 -9.81 -2.77 -0.45
N SER A 251 -9.32 -3.98 -0.17
CA SER A 251 -9.52 -4.69 1.10
C SER A 251 -8.20 -5.06 1.76
N VAL A 252 -7.24 -4.13 1.80
CA VAL A 252 -5.88 -4.42 2.27
C VAL A 252 -5.51 -3.70 3.55
N SER A 253 -4.66 -4.36 4.32
CA SER A 253 -4.04 -3.80 5.53
C SER A 253 -2.64 -4.39 5.71
N GLY A 254 -1.76 -3.67 6.41
CA GLY A 254 -0.48 -4.22 6.90
C GLY A 254 -0.63 -5.27 8.01
N ASN A 255 -1.86 -5.65 8.32
CA ASN A 255 -2.21 -6.60 9.38
C ASN A 255 -3.41 -7.44 8.92
N CYS A 256 -3.24 -8.77 8.85
CA CYS A 256 -4.28 -9.73 8.53
C CYS A 256 -4.58 -10.60 9.76
N LYS A 257 -5.80 -10.49 10.26
CA LYS A 257 -6.30 -11.26 11.40
C LYS A 257 -6.94 -12.56 10.94
N TYR A 258 -7.20 -13.44 11.90
CA TYR A 258 -7.92 -14.71 11.69
C TYR A 258 -7.23 -15.62 10.68
N CYS A 259 -5.89 -15.58 10.66
CA CYS A 259 -5.06 -16.45 9.85
C CYS A 259 -5.01 -17.87 10.41
N TYR A 260 -6.18 -18.50 10.57
CA TYR A 260 -6.31 -19.86 11.07
C TYR A 260 -5.80 -20.88 10.05
N THR A 261 -5.50 -22.09 10.52
CA THR A 261 -5.14 -23.23 9.67
C THR A 261 -6.14 -23.39 8.52
N GLY A 262 -5.63 -23.54 7.31
CA GLY A 262 -6.38 -23.67 6.08
C GLY A 262 -6.62 -22.35 5.32
N LYS A 263 -6.47 -21.19 5.94
CA LYS A 263 -6.68 -19.90 5.23
C LYS A 263 -5.60 -19.65 4.18
N ILE A 264 -6.00 -19.04 3.06
CA ILE A 264 -5.10 -18.56 2.00
C ILE A 264 -5.20 -17.03 1.96
N ILE A 265 -4.03 -16.38 2.02
CA ILE A 265 -3.91 -14.93 2.21
C ILE A 265 -3.17 -14.33 1.02
N PRO A 266 -3.83 -13.58 0.13
CA PRO A 266 -3.15 -12.78 -0.87
C PRO A 266 -2.41 -11.62 -0.22
N PHE A 267 -1.20 -11.35 -0.71
CA PHE A 267 -0.39 -10.22 -0.24
C PHE A 267 0.34 -9.51 -1.37
N LYS A 268 0.79 -8.30 -1.08
CA LYS A 268 1.69 -7.51 -1.92
C LYS A 268 2.81 -6.95 -1.06
N THR A 269 4.07 -7.23 -1.43
CA THR A 269 5.23 -6.68 -0.73
C THR A 269 5.40 -5.18 -1.01
N GLN A 270 6.26 -4.52 -0.23
CA GLN A 270 6.61 -3.12 -0.46
C GLN A 270 7.24 -2.89 -1.84
N GLU A 271 7.98 -3.85 -2.37
CA GLU A 271 8.58 -3.82 -3.70
C GLU A 271 7.57 -4.04 -4.83
N GLY A 272 6.31 -4.35 -4.49
CA GLY A 272 5.22 -4.54 -5.43
C GLY A 272 5.06 -5.97 -5.94
N LYS A 273 5.73 -6.96 -5.36
CA LYS A 273 5.56 -8.38 -5.69
C LYS A 273 4.28 -8.92 -5.06
N TYR A 274 3.52 -9.67 -5.84
CA TYR A 274 2.32 -10.38 -5.39
C TYR A 274 2.66 -11.78 -4.90
N GLY A 275 1.89 -12.27 -3.95
CA GLY A 275 2.02 -13.62 -3.45
C GLY A 275 0.77 -14.13 -2.73
N LEU A 276 0.80 -15.41 -2.40
CA LEU A 276 -0.20 -16.12 -1.62
C LEU A 276 0.49 -16.86 -0.47
N ILE A 277 -0.07 -16.78 0.72
CA ILE A 277 0.32 -17.58 1.89
C ILE A 277 -0.82 -18.53 2.22
N ARG A 278 -0.56 -19.83 2.22
CA ARG A 278 -1.46 -20.82 2.79
C ARG A 278 -0.99 -21.16 4.21
N VAL A 279 -1.88 -21.00 5.19
CA VAL A 279 -1.60 -21.38 6.57
C VAL A 279 -1.78 -22.89 6.72
N LEU A 280 -0.68 -23.62 6.80
CA LEU A 280 -0.68 -25.07 6.98
C LEU A 280 -1.07 -25.43 8.41
N TYR A 281 -0.60 -24.63 9.38
CA TYR A 281 -0.89 -24.76 10.79
C TYR A 281 -0.74 -23.40 11.49
N ALA A 282 -1.57 -23.14 12.48
CA ALA A 282 -1.45 -21.96 13.33
C ALA A 282 -1.95 -22.25 14.75
N ASP A 283 -1.11 -21.97 15.75
CA ASP A 283 -1.50 -21.94 17.15
C ASP A 283 -2.31 -20.67 17.49
N GLU A 284 -3.21 -20.79 18.46
CA GLU A 284 -3.98 -19.66 19.01
C GLU A 284 -3.41 -19.15 20.34
N VAL A 285 -2.11 -19.34 20.57
CA VAL A 285 -1.41 -18.95 21.80
C VAL A 285 -0.12 -18.20 21.49
N SER A 286 0.27 -17.27 22.34
CA SER A 286 1.39 -16.37 22.10
C SER A 286 2.77 -17.04 22.08
N ASN A 287 2.91 -18.21 22.69
CA ASN A 287 4.13 -19.03 22.66
C ASN A 287 4.09 -20.15 21.60
N GLY A 288 3.04 -20.16 20.75
CA GLY A 288 2.89 -21.09 19.64
C GLY A 288 3.67 -20.71 18.40
N TYR A 289 3.31 -21.31 17.27
CA TYR A 289 3.94 -21.08 15.98
C TYR A 289 2.93 -21.17 14.83
N MET A 290 3.37 -20.76 13.63
CA MET A 290 2.66 -21.00 12.36
C MET A 290 3.58 -21.72 11.38
N ASP A 291 3.00 -22.67 10.62
CA ASP A 291 3.59 -23.23 9.41
C ASP A 291 2.89 -22.63 8.18
N LEU A 292 3.67 -22.06 7.31
CA LEU A 292 3.21 -21.32 6.14
C LEU A 292 3.74 -21.97 4.87
N GLU A 293 2.87 -22.15 3.87
CA GLU A 293 3.28 -22.43 2.51
C GLU A 293 3.11 -21.15 1.69
N ILE A 294 4.15 -20.77 0.95
CA ILE A 294 4.21 -19.43 0.35
C ILE A 294 4.54 -19.56 -1.14
N LYS A 295 3.73 -18.90 -1.97
CA LYS A 295 4.03 -18.67 -3.39
C LYS A 295 4.16 -17.16 -3.60
N VAL A 296 5.27 -16.73 -4.22
CA VAL A 296 5.56 -15.31 -4.45
C VAL A 296 6.21 -15.11 -5.82
N GLN A 297 5.96 -13.99 -6.48
CA GLN A 297 6.62 -13.60 -7.74
C GLN A 297 8.14 -13.59 -7.58
N GLU A 298 8.86 -14.07 -8.62
CA GLU A 298 10.33 -14.01 -8.67
C GLU A 298 10.90 -12.60 -8.78
#